data_748a203985fce651718177e117e26d70
#
_entry.id   748a203985fce651718177e117e26d70
#
_cell.length_a   1.000
_cell.length_b   1.000
_cell.length_c   1.000
_cell.angle_alpha   90.00
_cell.angle_beta   90.00
_cell.angle_gamma   90.00
#
_symmetry.space_group_name_H-M   'P 1'
#
loop_
_entity.id
_entity.type
_entity.pdbx_description
1 polymer ?
#
loop_
_entity_poly.entity_id
_entity_poly.type
_entity_poly.pdbx_seq_one_letter_code
_entity_poly.pdbx_strand_id
1 'polypeptide(L)'
;RQRQMCIRDRNTQVKNIIKLNQKAKARREQGLFIAEGRKMFLEAPDDWIEKIYVAESMLEDEEVMKKVRRFSWEAVENGVFRQMCDTQTPQGILTVLRQPSYELEDLLKEEKPLLMVLEDLQDPGNAGTIIRTGEGAGVSGVFLTKTCVDITNPKVIRATMGSVYRIPFFYVEDVVSLEKKLKEKGMDEN
;
A
#
# COMPACT_ATOMS: atom_id res chain seq x y z
N ARG A 1 -26.55 -2.59 6.42
CA ARG A 1 -26.94 -3.70 7.33
C ARG A 1 -25.64 -4.25 7.93
N GLN A 2 -25.35 -3.95 9.19
CA GLN A 2 -24.32 -4.65 9.97
C GLN A 2 -24.72 -6.13 10.06
N ARG A 3 -23.96 -7.01 9.42
CA ARG A 3 -24.00 -8.42 9.75
C ARG A 3 -23.29 -8.59 11.08
N GLN A 4 -24.00 -9.00 12.12
CA GLN A 4 -23.37 -9.57 13.31
C GLN A 4 -22.60 -10.82 12.86
N MET A 5 -21.26 -10.69 12.82
CA MET A 5 -20.41 -11.79 12.40
C MET A 5 -20.14 -12.70 13.59
N CYS A 6 -20.11 -14.00 13.34
CA CYS A 6 -19.81 -15.02 14.35
C CYS A 6 -18.42 -14.80 14.95
N ILE A 7 -18.24 -15.01 16.25
CA ILE A 7 -16.96 -14.87 16.99
C ILE A 7 -15.81 -15.62 16.27
N ARG A 8 -16.13 -16.75 15.64
CA ARG A 8 -15.17 -17.58 14.88
C ARG A 8 -14.64 -16.87 13.62
N ASP A 9 -15.52 -16.19 12.91
CA ASP A 9 -15.17 -15.45 11.69
C ASP A 9 -14.34 -14.19 12.02
N ARG A 10 -14.65 -13.52 13.12
CA ARG A 10 -13.84 -12.40 13.64
C ARG A 10 -12.40 -12.81 13.93
N ASN A 11 -12.22 -13.92 14.64
CA ASN A 11 -10.88 -14.40 14.99
C ASN A 11 -10.05 -14.76 13.74
N THR A 12 -10.68 -15.35 12.73
CA THR A 12 -10.03 -15.66 11.45
C THR A 12 -9.62 -14.40 10.70
N GLN A 13 -10.46 -13.37 10.68
CA GLN A 13 -10.13 -12.10 10.03
C GLN A 13 -8.99 -11.37 10.74
N VAL A 14 -9.03 -11.28 12.06
CA VAL A 14 -7.95 -10.68 12.87
C VAL A 14 -6.62 -11.38 12.58
N LYS A 15 -6.60 -12.71 12.56
CA LYS A 15 -5.40 -13.49 12.23
C LYS A 15 -4.91 -13.23 10.81
N ASN A 16 -5.81 -13.06 9.86
CA ASN A 16 -5.42 -12.74 8.48
C ASN A 16 -4.81 -11.34 8.38
N ILE A 17 -5.36 -10.33 9.06
CA ILE A 17 -4.77 -8.99 9.10
C ILE A 17 -3.36 -9.03 9.69
N ILE A 18 -3.17 -9.70 10.81
CA ILE A 18 -1.84 -9.88 11.42
C ILE A 18 -0.87 -10.56 10.42
N LYS A 19 -1.36 -11.57 9.70
CA LYS A 19 -0.57 -12.27 8.68
C LYS A 19 -0.19 -11.36 7.51
N LEU A 20 -1.11 -10.52 7.03
CA LEU A 20 -0.85 -9.52 5.99
C LEU A 20 0.16 -8.46 6.44
N ASN A 21 0.13 -8.04 7.71
CA ASN A 21 1.14 -7.14 8.27
C ASN A 21 2.55 -7.75 8.28
N GLN A 22 2.65 -9.02 8.62
CA GLN A 22 3.93 -9.67 8.91
C GLN A 22 4.58 -10.38 7.71
N LYS A 23 3.79 -10.86 6.73
CA LYS A 23 4.27 -11.80 5.72
C LYS A 23 4.05 -11.31 4.29
N ALA A 24 5.15 -10.98 3.59
CA ALA A 24 5.13 -10.61 2.18
C ALA A 24 4.46 -11.68 1.29
N LYS A 25 4.71 -12.97 1.60
CA LYS A 25 4.08 -14.09 0.88
C LYS A 25 2.56 -14.02 0.96
N ALA A 26 2.00 -13.75 2.15
CA ALA A 26 0.56 -13.63 2.33
C ALA A 26 -0.04 -12.47 1.52
N ARG A 27 0.65 -11.33 1.47
CA ARG A 27 0.23 -10.17 0.67
C ARG A 27 0.22 -10.51 -0.82
N ARG A 28 1.27 -11.17 -1.32
CA ARG A 28 1.34 -11.57 -2.74
C ARG A 28 0.26 -12.58 -3.11
N GLU A 29 0.07 -13.62 -2.29
CA GLU A 29 -0.92 -14.67 -2.57
C GLU A 29 -2.35 -14.14 -2.55
N GLN A 30 -2.66 -13.19 -1.67
CA GLN A 30 -3.99 -12.58 -1.57
C GLN A 30 -4.17 -11.37 -2.48
N GLY A 31 -3.09 -10.79 -3.02
CA GLY A 31 -3.13 -9.53 -3.77
C GLY A 31 -3.58 -8.35 -2.92
N LEU A 32 -3.31 -8.39 -1.60
CA LEU A 32 -3.77 -7.40 -0.63
C LEU A 32 -2.59 -6.80 0.15
N PHE A 33 -2.78 -5.59 0.67
CA PHE A 33 -1.89 -4.97 1.63
C PHE A 33 -2.65 -4.10 2.61
N ILE A 34 -1.98 -3.65 3.67
CA ILE A 34 -2.58 -2.90 4.77
C ILE A 34 -2.06 -1.47 4.77
N ALA A 35 -2.95 -0.51 4.91
CA ALA A 35 -2.63 0.86 5.25
C ALA A 35 -3.30 1.25 6.58
N GLU A 36 -2.51 1.74 7.51
CA GLU A 36 -2.98 2.22 8.80
C GLU A 36 -3.02 3.74 8.85
N GLY A 37 -4.03 4.27 9.51
CA GLY A 37 -4.13 5.67 9.86
C GLY A 37 -5.09 6.46 8.99
N ARG A 38 -5.53 7.58 9.57
CA ARG A 38 -6.57 8.45 9.03
C ARG A 38 -6.21 9.02 7.64
N LYS A 39 -5.00 9.57 7.51
CA LYS A 39 -4.54 10.14 6.23
C LYS A 39 -4.49 9.08 5.14
N MET A 40 -3.89 7.93 5.43
CA MET A 40 -3.76 6.83 4.47
C MET A 40 -5.13 6.31 3.99
N PHE A 41 -6.12 6.29 4.88
CA PHE A 41 -7.49 5.93 4.51
C PHE A 41 -8.18 7.00 3.64
N LEU A 42 -8.09 8.28 4.04
CA LEU A 42 -8.77 9.35 3.31
C LEU A 42 -8.22 9.54 1.90
N GLU A 43 -6.92 9.36 1.70
CA GLU A 43 -6.26 9.47 0.40
C GLU A 43 -6.34 8.17 -0.45
N ALA A 44 -6.73 7.05 0.14
CA ALA A 44 -6.81 5.77 -0.59
C ALA A 44 -7.78 5.85 -1.77
N PRO A 45 -7.37 5.38 -2.97
CA PRO A 45 -8.26 5.26 -4.11
C PRO A 45 -9.43 4.33 -3.79
N ASP A 46 -10.64 4.75 -4.13
CA ASP A 46 -11.87 4.02 -3.79
C ASP A 46 -11.89 2.59 -4.37
N ASP A 47 -11.39 2.41 -5.57
CA ASP A 47 -11.31 1.12 -6.26
C ASP A 47 -10.28 0.15 -5.69
N TRP A 48 -9.34 0.63 -4.86
CA TRP A 48 -8.40 -0.22 -4.15
C TRP A 48 -8.94 -0.77 -2.84
N ILE A 49 -9.96 -0.13 -2.26
CA ILE A 49 -10.48 -0.47 -0.93
C ILE A 49 -11.26 -1.79 -0.99
N GLU A 50 -10.75 -2.81 -0.30
CA GLU A 50 -11.40 -4.12 -0.13
C GLU A 50 -12.26 -4.16 1.12
N LYS A 51 -11.71 -3.76 2.26
CA LYS A 51 -12.39 -3.74 3.55
C LYS A 51 -11.76 -2.74 4.51
N ILE A 52 -12.55 -2.24 5.44
CA ILE A 52 -12.11 -1.27 6.45
C ILE A 52 -12.43 -1.82 7.83
N TYR A 53 -11.48 -1.70 8.75
CA TYR A 53 -11.67 -1.94 10.18
C TYR A 53 -11.55 -0.63 10.94
N VAL A 54 -12.53 -0.36 11.78
CA VAL A 54 -12.65 0.91 12.52
C VAL A 54 -12.68 0.60 14.01
N ALA A 55 -11.76 1.15 14.78
CA ALA A 55 -11.80 1.06 16.23
C ALA A 55 -12.99 1.82 16.79
N GLU A 56 -13.56 1.36 17.90
CA GLU A 56 -14.70 2.02 18.53
C GLU A 56 -14.43 3.52 18.82
N SER A 57 -13.21 3.86 19.20
CA SER A 57 -12.79 5.25 19.43
C SER A 57 -12.81 6.16 18.20
N MET A 58 -12.81 5.59 16.98
CA MET A 58 -12.85 6.34 15.72
C MET A 58 -14.27 6.57 15.20
N LEU A 59 -15.28 5.88 15.75
CA LEU A 59 -16.66 5.93 15.24
C LEU A 59 -17.31 7.33 15.32
N GLU A 60 -16.77 8.21 16.15
CA GLU A 60 -17.24 9.60 16.30
C GLU A 60 -16.61 10.56 15.28
N ASP A 61 -15.57 10.14 14.53
CA ASP A 61 -15.00 10.96 13.47
C ASP A 61 -15.90 10.92 12.22
N GLU A 62 -16.78 11.91 12.12
CA GLU A 62 -17.77 11.96 11.02
C GLU A 62 -17.14 12.14 9.64
N GLU A 63 -15.98 12.77 9.52
CA GLU A 63 -15.28 12.88 8.21
C GLU A 63 -14.82 11.50 7.73
N VAL A 64 -14.20 10.74 8.62
CA VAL A 64 -13.78 9.37 8.34
C VAL A 64 -14.98 8.47 8.08
N MET A 65 -16.00 8.51 8.95
CA MET A 65 -17.17 7.64 8.84
C MET A 65 -18.01 7.92 7.61
N LYS A 66 -18.03 9.15 7.10
CA LYS A 66 -18.69 9.48 5.83
C LYS A 66 -18.12 8.67 4.66
N LYS A 67 -16.78 8.53 4.59
CA LYS A 67 -16.14 7.70 3.56
C LYS A 67 -16.30 6.21 3.88
N VAL A 68 -16.11 5.81 5.14
CA VAL A 68 -16.22 4.40 5.59
C VAL A 68 -17.53 3.75 5.18
N ARG A 69 -18.66 4.46 5.37
CA ARG A 69 -20.02 3.94 5.10
C ARG A 69 -20.28 3.59 3.63
N ARG A 70 -19.40 4.00 2.73
CA ARG A 70 -19.47 3.68 1.29
C ARG A 70 -18.92 2.31 0.95
N PHE A 71 -18.21 1.65 1.87
CA PHE A 71 -17.48 0.42 1.66
C PHE A 71 -17.90 -0.67 2.63
N SER A 72 -17.36 -1.87 2.43
CA SER A 72 -17.44 -2.94 3.42
C SER A 72 -16.57 -2.60 4.63
N TRP A 73 -17.14 -2.52 5.80
CA TRP A 73 -16.42 -2.15 7.01
C TRP A 73 -16.94 -2.89 8.24
N GLU A 74 -16.14 -2.90 9.29
CA GLU A 74 -16.45 -3.53 10.56
C GLU A 74 -15.90 -2.70 11.73
N ALA A 75 -16.74 -2.50 12.75
CA ALA A 75 -16.30 -1.92 14.01
C ALA A 75 -15.57 -2.97 14.85
N VAL A 76 -14.47 -2.60 15.45
CA VAL A 76 -13.61 -3.46 16.26
C VAL A 76 -13.35 -2.83 17.61
N GLU A 77 -13.45 -3.64 18.67
CA GLU A 77 -13.08 -3.21 20.02
C GLU A 77 -11.62 -2.71 20.05
N ASN A 78 -11.36 -1.63 20.79
CA ASN A 78 -10.04 -0.98 20.81
C ASN A 78 -8.88 -1.93 21.15
N GLY A 79 -9.08 -2.88 22.07
CA GLY A 79 -8.07 -3.87 22.46
C GLY A 79 -7.71 -4.82 21.32
N VAL A 80 -8.72 -5.31 20.61
CA VAL A 80 -8.53 -6.18 19.43
C VAL A 80 -7.92 -5.39 18.28
N PHE A 81 -8.35 -4.15 18.05
CA PHE A 81 -7.81 -3.28 17.02
C PHE A 81 -6.29 -3.07 17.16
N ARG A 82 -5.81 -2.83 18.40
CA ARG A 82 -4.36 -2.73 18.67
C ARG A 82 -3.59 -3.98 18.28
N GLN A 83 -4.16 -5.16 18.46
CA GLN A 83 -3.51 -6.42 18.07
C GLN A 83 -3.43 -6.58 16.56
N MET A 84 -4.35 -5.98 15.81
CA MET A 84 -4.36 -6.01 14.35
C MET A 84 -3.33 -5.08 13.72
N CYS A 85 -2.89 -4.05 14.44
CA CYS A 85 -2.03 -3.00 13.93
C CYS A 85 -0.53 -3.34 14.03
N ASP A 86 0.26 -2.81 13.08
CA ASP A 86 1.72 -2.84 13.12
C ASP A 86 2.27 -1.67 13.98
N THR A 87 1.52 -0.58 14.11
CA THR A 87 1.92 0.59 14.90
C THR A 87 1.62 0.42 16.38
N GLN A 88 2.47 1.00 17.24
CA GLN A 88 2.28 1.00 18.69
C GLN A 88 1.15 1.92 19.15
N THR A 89 0.92 3.00 18.40
CA THR A 89 -0.12 4.00 18.65
C THR A 89 -1.06 4.13 17.46
N PRO A 90 -1.94 3.13 17.25
CA PRO A 90 -2.84 3.14 16.09
C PRO A 90 -3.87 4.27 16.17
N GLN A 91 -4.16 4.86 15.02
CA GLN A 91 -5.12 5.97 14.88
C GLN A 91 -6.58 5.50 14.77
N GLY A 92 -6.86 4.23 14.94
CA GLY A 92 -8.22 3.70 14.99
C GLY A 92 -8.85 3.38 13.63
N ILE A 93 -8.10 3.46 12.53
CA ILE A 93 -8.56 3.00 11.22
C ILE A 93 -7.48 2.20 10.49
N LEU A 94 -7.89 1.08 9.93
CA LEU A 94 -7.06 0.16 9.17
C LEU A 94 -7.79 -0.20 7.88
N THR A 95 -7.12 -0.02 6.76
CA THR A 95 -7.68 -0.28 5.43
C THR A 95 -6.98 -1.46 4.77
N VAL A 96 -7.74 -2.42 4.33
CA VAL A 96 -7.29 -3.51 3.47
C VAL A 96 -7.46 -3.06 2.02
N LEU A 97 -6.36 -3.05 1.27
CA LEU A 97 -6.29 -2.55 -0.09
C LEU A 97 -5.88 -3.64 -1.05
N ARG A 98 -6.45 -3.63 -2.26
CA ARG A 98 -5.98 -4.46 -3.38
C ARG A 98 -4.66 -3.91 -3.90
N GLN A 99 -3.73 -4.78 -4.21
CA GLN A 99 -2.48 -4.37 -4.86
C GLN A 99 -2.79 -3.88 -6.28
N PRO A 100 -2.27 -2.71 -6.67
CA PRO A 100 -2.44 -2.20 -8.02
C PRO A 100 -1.65 -3.04 -9.03
N SER A 101 -2.10 -3.03 -10.26
CA SER A 101 -1.37 -3.55 -11.42
C SER A 101 -1.14 -2.42 -12.41
N TYR A 102 0.09 -2.28 -12.89
CA TYR A 102 0.48 -1.24 -13.82
C TYR A 102 1.07 -1.84 -15.09
N GLU A 103 0.77 -1.21 -16.22
CA GLU A 103 1.37 -1.54 -17.51
C GLU A 103 2.51 -0.57 -17.82
N LEU A 104 3.68 -1.11 -18.17
CA LEU A 104 4.85 -0.30 -18.50
C LEU A 104 4.58 0.61 -19.70
N GLU A 105 3.80 0.12 -20.66
CA GLU A 105 3.40 0.85 -21.85
C GLU A 105 2.66 2.16 -21.52
N ASP A 106 1.85 2.17 -20.47
CA ASP A 106 1.12 3.40 -20.06
C ASP A 106 2.07 4.45 -19.49
N LEU A 107 3.08 4.02 -18.72
CA LEU A 107 4.12 4.90 -18.22
C LEU A 107 4.94 5.53 -19.34
N LEU A 108 5.27 4.76 -20.37
CA LEU A 108 6.10 5.21 -21.50
C LEU A 108 5.35 6.08 -22.54
N LYS A 109 4.04 6.29 -22.37
CA LYS A 109 3.26 7.26 -23.18
C LYS A 109 3.51 8.71 -22.78
N GLU A 110 4.09 8.95 -21.61
CA GLU A 110 4.47 10.31 -21.22
C GLU A 110 5.56 10.86 -22.17
N GLU A 111 5.50 12.15 -22.47
CA GLU A 111 6.45 12.79 -23.41
C GLU A 111 7.90 12.71 -22.92
N LYS A 112 8.10 12.84 -21.61
CA LYS A 112 9.42 12.80 -20.95
C LYS A 112 9.32 12.06 -19.61
N PRO A 113 9.16 10.73 -19.60
CA PRO A 113 9.05 9.99 -18.36
C PRO A 113 10.37 10.03 -17.59
N LEU A 114 10.32 10.44 -16.33
CA LEU A 114 11.44 10.36 -15.39
C LEU A 114 11.28 9.07 -14.57
N LEU A 115 12.20 8.14 -14.74
CA LEU A 115 12.16 6.85 -14.08
C LEU A 115 13.14 6.79 -12.91
N MET A 116 12.71 6.27 -11.79
CA MET A 116 13.56 6.03 -10.62
C MET A 116 13.78 4.53 -10.44
N VAL A 117 15.01 4.12 -10.31
CA VAL A 117 15.38 2.72 -10.09
C VAL A 117 15.97 2.55 -8.69
N LEU A 118 15.45 1.63 -7.93
CA LEU A 118 15.92 1.24 -6.60
C LEU A 118 16.50 -0.16 -6.66
N GLU A 119 17.78 -0.29 -6.35
CA GLU A 119 18.50 -1.54 -6.33
C GLU A 119 18.95 -1.88 -4.91
N ASP A 120 18.69 -3.13 -4.49
CA ASP A 120 19.09 -3.69 -3.18
C ASP A 120 18.71 -2.86 -1.95
N LEU A 121 17.68 -2.02 -2.06
CA LEU A 121 17.22 -1.17 -0.96
C LEU A 121 16.42 -2.00 0.06
N GLN A 122 16.99 -2.25 1.24
CA GLN A 122 16.43 -3.13 2.27
C GLN A 122 15.66 -2.39 3.38
N ASP A 123 16.03 -1.14 3.68
CA ASP A 123 15.40 -0.39 4.76
C ASP A 123 14.02 0.13 4.38
N PRO A 124 12.94 -0.26 5.12
CA PRO A 124 11.58 0.14 4.80
C PRO A 124 11.33 1.65 4.90
N GLY A 125 11.94 2.31 5.87
CA GLY A 125 11.80 3.74 6.08
C GLY A 125 12.43 4.54 4.93
N ASN A 126 13.65 4.15 4.54
CA ASN A 126 14.36 4.76 3.41
C ASN A 126 13.58 4.54 2.10
N ALA A 127 13.10 3.32 1.86
CA ALA A 127 12.32 3.02 0.65
C ALA A 127 11.09 3.94 0.52
N GLY A 128 10.27 4.03 1.54
CA GLY A 128 9.10 4.90 1.53
C GLY A 128 9.44 6.39 1.40
N THR A 129 10.49 6.84 2.07
CA THR A 129 10.96 8.23 2.00
C THR A 129 11.47 8.58 0.60
N ILE A 130 12.25 7.69 -0.03
CA ILE A 130 12.78 7.89 -1.38
C ILE A 130 11.61 7.94 -2.39
N ILE A 131 10.63 7.04 -2.29
CA ILE A 131 9.45 7.03 -3.16
C ILE A 131 8.67 8.35 -3.01
N ARG A 132 8.45 8.80 -1.79
CA ARG A 132 7.78 10.07 -1.52
C ARG A 132 8.54 11.26 -2.09
N THR A 133 9.87 11.28 -1.94
CA THR A 133 10.74 12.34 -2.50
C THR A 133 10.71 12.31 -4.02
N GLY A 134 10.75 11.11 -4.62
CA GLY A 134 10.63 10.91 -6.06
C GLY A 134 9.33 11.46 -6.63
N GLU A 135 8.21 11.20 -5.97
CA GLU A 135 6.92 11.80 -6.37
C GLU A 135 7.00 13.33 -6.36
N GLY A 136 7.53 13.91 -5.29
CA GLY A 136 7.71 15.37 -5.18
C GLY A 136 8.66 15.96 -6.23
N ALA A 137 9.60 15.18 -6.74
CA ALA A 137 10.51 15.55 -7.81
C ALA A 137 9.96 15.31 -9.22
N GLY A 138 8.74 14.81 -9.35
CA GLY A 138 8.10 14.55 -10.65
C GLY A 138 8.49 13.23 -11.30
N VAL A 139 8.94 12.23 -10.52
CA VAL A 139 9.21 10.88 -11.03
C VAL A 139 7.89 10.27 -11.53
N SER A 140 7.91 9.75 -12.77
CA SER A 140 6.77 9.14 -13.44
C SER A 140 6.50 7.72 -12.96
N GLY A 141 7.55 6.98 -12.60
CA GLY A 141 7.43 5.61 -12.11
C GLY A 141 8.69 5.13 -11.39
N VAL A 142 8.49 4.14 -10.52
CA VAL A 142 9.55 3.56 -9.68
C VAL A 142 9.74 2.09 -10.05
N PHE A 143 10.97 1.70 -10.26
CA PHE A 143 11.38 0.31 -10.48
C PHE A 143 12.17 -0.19 -9.28
N LEU A 144 11.81 -1.34 -8.75
CA LEU A 144 12.50 -1.99 -7.64
C LEU A 144 13.03 -3.33 -8.09
N THR A 145 14.30 -3.61 -7.83
CA THR A 145 14.82 -4.97 -8.00
C THR A 145 14.17 -5.92 -7.00
N LYS A 146 14.08 -7.20 -7.33
CA LYS A 146 13.48 -8.23 -6.46
C LYS A 146 14.17 -8.36 -5.11
N THR A 147 15.39 -7.86 -5.00
CA THR A 147 16.17 -7.80 -3.76
C THR A 147 15.78 -6.65 -2.84
N CYS A 148 14.99 -5.69 -3.33
CA CYS A 148 14.47 -4.60 -2.50
C CYS A 148 13.44 -5.10 -1.48
N VAL A 149 13.28 -4.32 -0.40
CA VAL A 149 12.15 -4.49 0.51
C VAL A 149 10.83 -4.42 -0.25
N ASP A 150 9.86 -5.24 0.17
CA ASP A 150 8.52 -5.24 -0.43
C ASP A 150 7.84 -3.87 -0.21
N ILE A 151 7.44 -3.20 -1.29
CA ILE A 151 6.78 -1.89 -1.23
C ILE A 151 5.46 -1.94 -0.45
N THR A 152 4.80 -3.09 -0.42
CA THR A 152 3.55 -3.29 0.34
C THR A 152 3.78 -3.65 1.82
N ASN A 153 5.03 -3.69 2.27
CA ASN A 153 5.35 -3.80 3.69
C ASN A 153 4.72 -2.61 4.44
N PRO A 154 3.99 -2.82 5.56
CA PRO A 154 3.29 -1.75 6.27
C PRO A 154 4.18 -0.56 6.66
N LYS A 155 5.46 -0.82 6.97
CA LYS A 155 6.43 0.23 7.30
C LYS A 155 6.79 1.09 6.08
N VAL A 156 6.92 0.47 4.90
CA VAL A 156 7.13 1.19 3.63
C VAL A 156 5.89 2.03 3.32
N ILE A 157 4.71 1.43 3.33
CA ILE A 157 3.44 2.10 3.07
C ILE A 157 3.28 3.34 3.94
N ARG A 158 3.53 3.23 5.24
CA ARG A 158 3.48 4.34 6.18
C ARG A 158 4.49 5.44 5.83
N ALA A 159 5.72 5.08 5.49
CA ALA A 159 6.77 6.02 5.14
C ALA A 159 6.53 6.76 3.81
N THR A 160 5.72 6.21 2.91
CA THR A 160 5.34 6.88 1.65
C THR A 160 4.39 8.07 1.88
N MET A 161 3.72 8.15 3.01
CA MET A 161 2.76 9.21 3.34
C MET A 161 1.69 9.43 2.27
N GLY A 162 1.29 8.36 1.57
CA GLY A 162 0.29 8.38 0.50
C GLY A 162 0.86 8.39 -0.93
N SER A 163 2.17 8.57 -1.13
CA SER A 163 2.79 8.55 -2.48
C SER A 163 2.57 7.23 -3.22
N VAL A 164 2.46 6.12 -2.48
CA VAL A 164 2.17 4.79 -3.04
C VAL A 164 0.87 4.76 -3.85
N TYR A 165 -0.08 5.64 -3.57
CA TYR A 165 -1.35 5.73 -4.29
C TYR A 165 -1.25 6.46 -5.63
N ARG A 166 -0.21 7.24 -5.85
CA ARG A 166 -0.09 8.19 -6.95
C ARG A 166 1.02 7.88 -7.95
N ILE A 167 2.06 7.15 -7.50
CA ILE A 167 3.21 6.83 -8.34
C ILE A 167 3.21 5.35 -8.73
N PRO A 168 3.20 5.01 -10.02
CA PRO A 168 3.32 3.63 -10.48
C PRO A 168 4.64 2.99 -10.04
N PHE A 169 4.60 1.71 -9.68
CA PHE A 169 5.79 0.96 -9.33
C PHE A 169 5.81 -0.42 -9.98
N PHE A 170 7.01 -0.91 -10.25
CA PHE A 170 7.26 -2.17 -10.94
C PHE A 170 8.39 -2.93 -10.27
N TYR A 171 8.27 -4.25 -10.20
CA TYR A 171 9.38 -5.11 -9.81
C TYR A 171 10.11 -5.63 -11.04
N VAL A 172 11.43 -5.62 -10.98
CA VAL A 172 12.32 -6.11 -12.05
C VAL A 172 13.34 -7.07 -11.46
N GLU A 173 13.88 -7.96 -12.32
CA GLU A 173 14.91 -8.91 -11.86
C GLU A 173 16.18 -8.18 -11.46
N ASP A 174 16.69 -7.32 -12.34
CA ASP A 174 17.90 -6.53 -12.17
C ASP A 174 17.85 -5.28 -13.08
N VAL A 175 18.79 -4.35 -12.84
CA VAL A 175 18.87 -3.09 -13.58
C VAL A 175 19.21 -3.30 -15.04
N VAL A 176 20.10 -4.26 -15.36
CA VAL A 176 20.53 -4.53 -16.74
C VAL A 176 19.36 -5.02 -17.61
N SER A 177 18.55 -5.93 -17.09
CA SER A 177 17.34 -6.40 -17.76
C SER A 177 16.32 -5.29 -17.98
N LEU A 178 16.19 -4.38 -17.03
CA LEU A 178 15.32 -3.20 -17.17
C LEU A 178 15.82 -2.28 -18.26
N GLU A 179 17.09 -1.92 -18.24
CA GLU A 179 17.72 -1.05 -19.24
C GLU A 179 17.52 -1.59 -20.67
N LYS A 180 17.80 -2.88 -20.88
CA LYS A 180 17.55 -3.55 -22.16
C LYS A 180 16.10 -3.43 -22.63
N LYS A 181 15.15 -3.68 -21.70
CA LYS A 181 13.72 -3.58 -22.00
C LYS A 181 13.29 -2.15 -22.36
N LEU A 182 13.85 -1.15 -21.70
CA LEU A 182 13.56 0.27 -21.98
C LEU A 182 14.12 0.70 -23.33
N LYS A 183 15.36 0.30 -23.66
CA LYS A 183 15.97 0.55 -24.98
C LYS A 183 15.18 -0.08 -26.12
N GLU A 184 14.72 -1.32 -25.97
CA GLU A 184 13.83 -2.00 -26.94
C GLU A 184 12.52 -1.22 -27.19
N LYS A 185 12.08 -0.41 -26.21
CA LYS A 185 10.89 0.44 -26.29
C LYS A 185 11.18 1.88 -26.70
N GLY A 186 12.43 2.18 -27.11
CA GLY A 186 12.84 3.48 -27.66
C GLY A 186 13.19 4.56 -26.63
N MET A 187 13.48 4.17 -25.38
CA MET A 187 14.07 5.07 -24.39
C MET A 187 15.60 5.03 -24.50
N ASP A 188 16.19 6.15 -24.90
CA ASP A 188 17.64 6.33 -24.87
C ASP A 188 18.07 6.99 -23.55
N GLU A 189 19.27 6.67 -23.08
CA GLU A 189 19.91 7.34 -21.96
C GLU A 189 20.30 8.77 -22.42
N ASN A 190 19.66 9.78 -21.82
CA ASN A 190 20.10 11.19 -21.90
C ASN A 190 20.65 11.64 -20.58
#